data_4794409d0b9c1fac249e94668aac3211
#
_entry.id   4794409d0b9c1fac249e94668aac3211
#
_cell.length_a   1.000
_cell.length_b   1.000
_cell.length_c   1.000
_cell.angle_alpha   90.00
_cell.angle_beta   90.00
_cell.angle_gamma   90.00
#
_symmetry.space_group_name_H-M   'P 1'
#
loop_
_entity.id
_entity.type
_entity.pdbx_description
1 polymer ?
#
loop_
_entity_poly.entity_id
_entity_poly.type
_entity_poly.pdbx_seq_one_letter_code
_entity_poly.pdbx_strand_id
1 'polypeptide(L)'
;MRRVVFLLPLLFAGCSCQPDPVADAGHAATAAPDTASAPPAADAPAAGEVAAIPVPELSAVAPGAVDETTTVHQYVVALLNTDRSVADAYWSGGRPAPHADDAVLRSIPDLRSLRVKTRLAVARDTEQPSRLIEVPVSVRAMTGDGPLTYEGWYRLQPRADKSGWEIQSASIHPVMK
;
A
#
# COMPACT_ATOMS: atom_id res chain seq x y z
N MET A 1 36.43 19.48 23.72
CA MET A 1 35.75 19.34 24.99
C MET A 1 34.70 20.44 25.10
N ARG A 2 33.40 20.12 24.98
CA ARG A 2 32.25 20.81 25.59
C ARG A 2 31.00 20.19 25.02
N ARG A 3 30.46 19.23 25.77
CA ARG A 3 29.13 18.64 25.52
C ARG A 3 28.09 19.61 26.08
N VAL A 4 27.22 20.11 25.22
CA VAL A 4 26.01 20.82 25.65
C VAL A 4 24.83 19.88 25.41
N VAL A 5 24.27 19.38 26.50
CA VAL A 5 23.04 18.59 26.53
C VAL A 5 21.89 19.57 26.66
N PHE A 6 21.05 19.69 25.63
CA PHE A 6 19.77 20.38 25.72
C PHE A 6 18.65 19.36 25.98
N LEU A 7 18.17 19.33 27.20
CA LEU A 7 16.94 18.65 27.60
C LEU A 7 15.76 19.58 27.29
N LEU A 8 14.91 19.17 26.35
CA LEU A 8 13.63 19.83 26.06
C LEU A 8 12.50 18.94 26.60
N PRO A 9 11.65 19.42 27.54
CA PRO A 9 10.49 18.66 27.99
C PRO A 9 9.35 18.80 26.99
N LEU A 10 8.84 17.67 26.46
CA LEU A 10 7.64 17.59 25.65
C LEU A 10 6.42 17.57 26.57
N LEU A 11 5.62 18.64 26.52
CA LEU A 11 4.29 18.69 27.13
C LEU A 11 3.28 18.12 26.12
N PHE A 12 2.73 16.94 26.39
CA PHE A 12 1.58 16.39 25.67
C PHE A 12 0.29 16.92 26.30
N ALA A 13 -0.40 17.81 25.60
CA ALA A 13 -1.78 18.16 25.89
C ALA A 13 -2.70 17.19 25.15
N GLY A 14 -3.32 16.26 25.88
CA GLY A 14 -4.35 15.37 25.36
C GLY A 14 -5.69 16.10 25.28
N CYS A 15 -6.29 16.17 24.08
CA CYS A 15 -7.70 16.47 23.89
C CYS A 15 -8.46 15.16 23.77
N SER A 16 -9.19 14.82 24.83
CA SER A 16 -10.17 13.73 24.88
C SER A 16 -11.54 14.31 24.51
N CYS A 17 -12.07 13.99 23.32
CA CYS A 17 -13.47 14.20 22.99
C CYS A 17 -14.25 12.93 23.26
N GLN A 18 -15.02 12.90 24.36
CA GLN A 18 -16.05 11.91 24.63
C GLN A 18 -17.38 12.41 24.05
N PRO A 19 -18.14 11.61 23.31
CA PRO A 19 -19.54 11.89 23.04
C PRO A 19 -20.41 11.35 24.19
N ASP A 20 -21.29 12.19 24.70
CA ASP A 20 -22.28 11.86 25.73
C ASP A 20 -23.35 10.90 25.17
N PRO A 21 -23.84 9.94 26.01
CA PRO A 21 -24.99 9.13 25.67
C PRO A 21 -26.28 9.90 25.96
N VAL A 22 -27.10 10.12 24.95
CA VAL A 22 -28.46 10.63 25.10
C VAL A 22 -29.34 9.49 25.61
N ALA A 23 -29.79 9.66 26.86
CA ALA A 23 -30.89 8.87 27.42
C ALA A 23 -32.21 9.48 26.96
N ASP A 24 -33.07 8.67 26.34
CA ASP A 24 -34.47 9.01 26.24
C ASP A 24 -35.31 7.93 26.89
N ALA A 25 -36.13 8.40 27.82
CA ALA A 25 -36.93 7.61 28.72
C ALA A 25 -38.37 7.50 28.23
N GLY A 26 -38.91 6.29 28.37
CA GLY A 26 -40.27 6.12 28.76
C GLY A 26 -41.34 6.10 27.65
N HIS A 27 -41.96 4.95 27.52
CA HIS A 27 -43.44 4.86 27.68
C HIS A 27 -43.82 3.41 27.90
N ALA A 28 -44.33 3.19 29.11
CA ALA A 28 -45.09 1.97 29.46
C ALA A 28 -46.52 2.09 28.93
N ALA A 29 -47.02 1.03 28.35
CA ALA A 29 -48.47 0.77 28.30
C ALA A 29 -48.75 -0.73 28.24
N THR A 30 -49.37 -1.18 29.28
CA THR A 30 -49.98 -2.46 29.59
C THR A 30 -51.13 -2.76 28.64
N ALA A 31 -51.24 -3.98 28.14
CA ALA A 31 -52.46 -4.78 28.03
C ALA A 31 -52.22 -6.17 27.39
N ALA A 32 -52.54 -7.21 28.08
CA ALA A 32 -52.81 -8.55 27.59
C ALA A 32 -54.33 -8.78 27.69
N PRO A 33 -54.90 -9.95 27.29
CA PRO A 33 -54.55 -10.88 26.24
C PRO A 33 -55.75 -11.11 25.30
N ASP A 34 -55.53 -11.64 24.07
CA ASP A 34 -56.61 -12.35 23.39
C ASP A 34 -56.08 -13.58 22.64
N THR A 35 -56.70 -14.69 22.98
CA THR A 35 -56.49 -16.01 22.43
C THR A 35 -57.22 -16.13 21.09
N ALA A 36 -56.49 -16.39 20.01
CA ALA A 36 -57.14 -16.85 18.76
C ALA A 36 -56.15 -17.72 17.94
N SER A 37 -56.51 -18.98 17.94
CA SER A 37 -56.51 -19.97 16.85
C SER A 37 -55.41 -19.87 15.78
N ALA A 38 -54.53 -20.86 15.76
CA ALA A 38 -53.57 -21.11 14.68
C ALA A 38 -54.27 -21.58 13.39
N PRO A 39 -53.94 -21.03 12.21
CA PRO A 39 -54.19 -21.68 10.93
C PRO A 39 -53.01 -22.59 10.55
N PRO A 40 -53.25 -23.59 9.68
CA PRO A 40 -52.30 -24.64 9.35
C PRO A 40 -51.07 -24.08 8.57
N ALA A 41 -49.95 -24.70 8.82
CA ALA A 41 -48.69 -24.45 8.13
C ALA A 41 -48.82 -24.52 6.61
N ALA A 42 -48.71 -23.37 5.95
CA ALA A 42 -48.43 -23.32 4.54
C ALA A 42 -46.94 -23.50 4.32
N ASP A 43 -46.56 -24.39 3.44
CA ASP A 43 -45.20 -24.63 2.97
C ASP A 43 -44.51 -23.29 2.65
N ALA A 44 -43.50 -22.94 3.43
CA ALA A 44 -42.63 -21.85 3.07
C ALA A 44 -41.80 -22.29 1.84
N PRO A 45 -41.83 -21.54 0.74
CA PRO A 45 -40.90 -21.84 -0.35
C PRO A 45 -39.46 -21.71 0.18
N ALA A 46 -38.66 -22.76 -0.06
CA ALA A 46 -37.23 -22.76 0.24
C ALA A 46 -36.64 -21.45 -0.22
N ALA A 47 -36.04 -20.71 0.70
CA ALA A 47 -35.29 -19.51 0.40
C ALA A 47 -34.21 -19.89 -0.63
N GLY A 48 -34.44 -19.52 -1.89
CA GLY A 48 -33.46 -19.70 -2.93
C GLY A 48 -32.21 -18.99 -2.49
N GLU A 49 -31.12 -19.72 -2.44
CA GLU A 49 -29.79 -19.23 -2.22
C GLU A 49 -29.52 -18.13 -3.28
N VAL A 50 -29.62 -16.88 -2.86
CA VAL A 50 -29.31 -15.75 -3.73
C VAL A 50 -27.81 -15.86 -3.98
N ALA A 51 -27.45 -16.36 -5.17
CA ALA A 51 -26.07 -16.39 -5.61
C ALA A 51 -25.50 -14.98 -5.47
N ALA A 52 -24.53 -14.83 -4.58
CA ALA A 52 -23.87 -13.55 -4.36
C ALA A 52 -23.28 -13.09 -5.70
N ILE A 53 -23.75 -11.95 -6.19
CA ILE A 53 -23.18 -11.33 -7.40
C ILE A 53 -21.71 -11.06 -7.07
N PRO A 54 -20.75 -11.61 -7.84
CA PRO A 54 -19.34 -11.38 -7.57
C PRO A 54 -19.06 -9.87 -7.66
N VAL A 55 -18.63 -9.29 -6.55
CA VAL A 55 -18.17 -7.90 -6.53
C VAL A 55 -16.87 -7.85 -7.37
N PRO A 56 -16.81 -6.98 -8.39
CA PRO A 56 -15.59 -6.86 -9.19
C PRO A 56 -14.39 -6.57 -8.31
N GLU A 57 -13.32 -7.36 -8.42
CA GLU A 57 -12.06 -7.04 -7.75
C GLU A 57 -11.50 -5.75 -8.35
N LEU A 58 -11.38 -4.70 -7.54
CA LEU A 58 -10.84 -3.40 -7.96
C LEU A 58 -9.31 -3.37 -7.96
N SER A 59 -8.66 -4.34 -7.35
CA SER A 59 -7.20 -4.43 -7.25
C SER A 59 -6.74 -5.88 -7.41
N ALA A 60 -5.57 -6.05 -8.05
CA ALA A 60 -4.93 -7.36 -8.19
C ALA A 60 -4.27 -7.86 -6.90
N VAL A 61 -4.16 -7.00 -5.87
CA VAL A 61 -3.64 -7.33 -4.54
C VAL A 61 -4.74 -7.27 -3.50
N ALA A 62 -4.51 -7.90 -2.35
CA ALA A 62 -5.47 -7.96 -1.27
C ALA A 62 -5.86 -6.56 -0.74
N PRO A 63 -7.09 -6.38 -0.23
CA PRO A 63 -7.49 -5.13 0.41
C PRO A 63 -6.53 -4.76 1.56
N GLY A 64 -6.08 -3.50 1.58
CA GLY A 64 -5.12 -3.01 2.57
C GLY A 64 -3.65 -3.31 2.27
N ALA A 65 -3.34 -4.04 1.19
CA ALA A 65 -1.97 -4.17 0.72
C ALA A 65 -1.41 -2.81 0.27
N VAL A 66 -0.11 -2.67 0.38
CA VAL A 66 0.61 -1.47 -0.08
C VAL A 66 0.46 -1.34 -1.60
N ASP A 67 0.13 -0.15 -2.09
CA ASP A 67 0.00 0.13 -3.51
C ASP A 67 1.35 0.10 -4.25
N GLU A 68 1.30 0.05 -5.58
CA GLU A 68 2.45 -0.04 -6.46
C GLU A 68 3.40 1.15 -6.33
N THR A 69 2.85 2.35 -6.19
CA THR A 69 3.63 3.59 -6.05
C THR A 69 4.39 3.61 -4.74
N THR A 70 3.72 3.27 -3.65
CA THR A 70 4.33 3.16 -2.32
C THR A 70 5.37 2.05 -2.28
N THR A 71 5.14 0.92 -2.96
CA THR A 71 6.11 -0.17 -3.10
C THR A 71 7.41 0.33 -3.74
N VAL A 72 7.33 1.11 -4.82
CA VAL A 72 8.50 1.73 -5.47
C VAL A 72 9.21 2.71 -4.53
N HIS A 73 8.47 3.54 -3.79
CA HIS A 73 9.06 4.45 -2.81
C HIS A 73 9.83 3.70 -1.72
N GLN A 74 9.26 2.65 -1.16
CA GLN A 74 9.89 1.82 -0.14
C GLN A 74 11.14 1.12 -0.67
N TYR A 75 11.09 0.60 -1.91
CA TYR A 75 12.24 0.01 -2.58
C TYR A 75 13.39 1.01 -2.72
N VAL A 76 13.13 2.21 -3.26
CA VAL A 76 14.17 3.23 -3.46
C VAL A 76 14.78 3.66 -2.13
N VAL A 77 13.98 3.79 -1.07
CA VAL A 77 14.49 4.06 0.28
C VAL A 77 15.33 2.90 0.81
N ALA A 78 14.93 1.67 0.53
CA ALA A 78 15.68 0.47 0.93
C ALA A 78 17.08 0.40 0.30
N LEU A 79 17.32 1.05 -0.84
CA LEU A 79 18.65 1.17 -1.45
C LEU A 79 19.65 1.97 -0.59
N LEU A 80 19.21 2.71 0.41
CA LEU A 80 20.10 3.40 1.36
C LEU A 80 20.64 2.48 2.45
N ASN A 81 20.05 1.29 2.63
CA ASN A 81 20.54 0.33 3.61
C ASN A 81 21.88 -0.27 3.17
N THR A 82 22.75 -0.51 4.14
CA THR A 82 23.99 -1.25 3.91
C THR A 82 23.70 -2.69 3.48
N ASP A 83 22.66 -3.30 4.08
CA ASP A 83 22.20 -4.62 3.70
C ASP A 83 21.26 -4.51 2.48
N ARG A 84 21.75 -4.95 1.35
CA ARG A 84 21.00 -4.96 0.07
C ARG A 84 19.89 -5.98 0.01
N SER A 85 19.87 -6.98 0.89
CA SER A 85 18.80 -7.98 0.95
C SER A 85 17.43 -7.35 1.23
N VAL A 86 17.41 -6.24 1.98
CA VAL A 86 16.19 -5.46 2.24
C VAL A 86 15.60 -4.91 0.94
N ALA A 87 16.44 -4.38 0.06
CA ALA A 87 16.00 -3.89 -1.24
C ALA A 87 15.66 -5.05 -2.20
N ASP A 88 16.44 -6.12 -2.16
CA ASP A 88 16.22 -7.29 -3.01
C ASP A 88 14.88 -7.98 -2.75
N ALA A 89 14.37 -7.91 -1.52
CA ALA A 89 13.06 -8.47 -1.15
C ALA A 89 11.86 -7.83 -1.90
N TYR A 90 12.05 -6.65 -2.50
CA TYR A 90 11.03 -6.03 -3.34
C TYR A 90 10.98 -6.60 -4.76
N TRP A 91 12.00 -7.35 -5.18
CA TRP A 91 12.06 -7.95 -6.50
C TRP A 91 11.40 -9.31 -6.55
N SER A 92 10.85 -9.65 -7.69
CA SER A 92 10.30 -10.97 -7.96
C SER A 92 11.37 -12.05 -7.72
N GLY A 93 11.00 -13.03 -6.91
CA GLY A 93 11.94 -14.06 -6.48
C GLY A 93 13.01 -13.60 -5.47
N GLY A 94 12.85 -12.41 -4.86
CA GLY A 94 13.75 -11.88 -3.83
C GLY A 94 15.12 -11.44 -4.34
N ARG A 95 15.27 -11.24 -5.64
CA ARG A 95 16.52 -10.77 -6.27
C ARG A 95 16.20 -10.01 -7.55
N PRO A 96 16.95 -8.92 -7.86
CA PRO A 96 16.86 -8.32 -9.16
C PRO A 96 17.30 -9.31 -10.24
N ALA A 97 16.68 -9.21 -11.42
CA ALA A 97 17.12 -9.97 -12.58
C ALA A 97 18.61 -9.70 -12.86
N PRO A 98 19.36 -10.66 -13.46
CA PRO A 98 20.79 -10.49 -13.75
C PRO A 98 21.14 -9.22 -14.54
N HIS A 99 20.18 -8.69 -15.27
CA HIS A 99 20.30 -7.47 -16.08
C HIS A 99 19.29 -6.41 -15.61
N ALA A 100 19.21 -6.20 -14.29
CA ALA A 100 18.35 -5.16 -13.76
C ALA A 100 18.79 -3.79 -14.29
N ASP A 101 17.90 -3.17 -15.06
CA ASP A 101 18.16 -1.85 -15.67
C ASP A 101 18.16 -0.70 -14.63
N ASP A 102 18.08 -1.02 -13.36
CA ASP A 102 18.30 -0.11 -12.24
C ASP A 102 19.68 -0.27 -11.57
N ALA A 103 20.57 -1.08 -12.13
CA ALA A 103 21.93 -1.29 -11.63
C ALA A 103 22.67 0.04 -11.45
N VAL A 104 22.36 1.05 -12.25
CA VAL A 104 22.92 2.40 -12.15
C VAL A 104 22.59 3.07 -10.81
N LEU A 105 21.42 2.81 -10.20
CA LEU A 105 21.09 3.32 -8.87
C LEU A 105 21.75 2.51 -7.77
N ARG A 106 21.87 1.21 -7.98
CA ARG A 106 22.45 0.27 -6.99
C ARG A 106 23.96 0.42 -6.85
N SER A 107 24.63 0.95 -7.85
CA SER A 107 26.09 1.12 -7.93
C SER A 107 26.58 2.54 -7.62
N ILE A 108 25.71 3.47 -7.22
CA ILE A 108 26.11 4.85 -6.92
C ILE A 108 27.07 4.84 -5.72
N PRO A 109 28.31 5.34 -5.89
CA PRO A 109 29.26 5.48 -4.79
C PRO A 109 28.84 6.64 -3.88
N ASP A 110 29.24 6.59 -2.61
CA ASP A 110 29.00 7.64 -1.62
C ASP A 110 27.57 8.19 -1.59
N LEU A 111 26.60 7.29 -1.80
CA LEU A 111 25.20 7.63 -1.78
C LEU A 111 24.76 8.06 -0.39
N ARG A 112 24.30 9.31 -0.25
CA ARG A 112 23.90 9.91 1.03
C ARG A 112 22.38 9.98 1.18
N SER A 113 21.67 10.25 0.09
CA SER A 113 20.20 10.25 0.10
C SER A 113 19.64 10.01 -1.29
N LEU A 114 18.43 9.44 -1.31
CA LEU A 114 17.61 9.26 -2.51
C LEU A 114 16.25 9.94 -2.31
N ARG A 115 15.81 10.63 -3.33
CA ARG A 115 14.44 11.15 -3.41
C ARG A 115 13.81 10.66 -4.70
N VAL A 116 12.70 9.97 -4.59
CA VAL A 116 11.92 9.51 -5.73
C VAL A 116 10.65 10.34 -5.87
N LYS A 117 10.33 10.68 -7.12
CA LYS A 117 9.04 11.22 -7.53
C LYS A 117 8.44 10.24 -8.51
N THR A 118 7.21 9.85 -8.30
CA THR A 118 6.45 8.98 -9.18
C THR A 118 5.43 9.79 -9.98
N ARG A 119 5.08 9.31 -11.14
CA ARG A 119 3.93 9.78 -11.92
C ARG A 119 2.82 8.74 -11.85
N LEU A 120 1.68 9.04 -12.44
CA LEU A 120 0.53 8.13 -12.48
C LEU A 120 0.97 6.76 -13.03
N ALA A 121 0.62 5.72 -12.30
CA ALA A 121 0.86 4.36 -12.69
C ALA A 121 0.03 3.97 -13.93
N VAL A 122 0.59 3.17 -14.81
CA VAL A 122 0.00 2.80 -16.10
C VAL A 122 -0.11 1.29 -16.21
N ALA A 123 -1.33 0.79 -16.45
CA ALA A 123 -1.54 -0.63 -16.77
C ALA A 123 -0.81 -0.99 -18.09
N ARG A 124 -0.16 -2.14 -18.11
CA ARG A 124 0.59 -2.66 -19.26
C ARG A 124 0.04 -3.96 -19.80
N ASP A 125 -1.06 -4.43 -19.22
CA ASP A 125 -1.84 -5.56 -19.70
C ASP A 125 -3.30 -5.14 -19.94
N THR A 126 -4.11 -6.08 -20.40
CA THR A 126 -5.55 -5.88 -20.64
C THR A 126 -6.41 -6.53 -19.58
N GLU A 127 -5.80 -7.09 -18.54
CA GLU A 127 -6.53 -7.73 -17.43
C GLU A 127 -7.22 -6.69 -16.55
N GLN A 128 -8.32 -7.08 -15.92
CA GLN A 128 -9.04 -6.24 -14.97
C GLN A 128 -9.38 -7.05 -13.71
N PRO A 129 -8.75 -6.69 -12.60
CA PRO A 129 -7.75 -5.63 -12.41
C PRO A 129 -6.42 -5.96 -13.11
N SER A 130 -5.71 -4.91 -13.55
CA SER A 130 -4.39 -5.06 -14.18
C SER A 130 -3.41 -5.75 -13.25
N ARG A 131 -2.65 -6.71 -13.80
CA ARG A 131 -1.62 -7.46 -13.09
C ARG A 131 -0.20 -7.08 -13.49
N LEU A 132 -0.07 -6.14 -14.42
CA LEU A 132 1.21 -5.56 -14.82
C LEU A 132 1.10 -4.04 -14.85
N ILE A 133 1.69 -3.40 -13.85
CA ILE A 133 1.62 -1.95 -13.66
C ILE A 133 3.01 -1.35 -13.86
N GLU A 134 3.12 -0.29 -14.65
CA GLU A 134 4.33 0.48 -14.81
C GLU A 134 4.21 1.79 -14.03
N VAL A 135 5.18 2.05 -13.16
CA VAL A 135 5.29 3.28 -12.38
C VAL A 135 6.46 4.11 -12.92
N PRO A 136 6.18 5.21 -13.63
CA PRO A 136 7.23 6.11 -14.09
C PRO A 136 7.84 6.88 -12.91
N VAL A 137 9.17 7.02 -12.90
CA VAL A 137 9.91 7.62 -11.79
C VAL A 137 10.92 8.67 -12.25
N SER A 138 11.18 9.62 -11.37
CA SER A 138 12.36 10.48 -11.41
C SER A 138 13.05 10.39 -10.04
N VAL A 139 14.32 9.99 -10.03
CA VAL A 139 15.10 9.77 -8.82
C VAL A 139 16.22 10.79 -8.76
N ARG A 140 16.31 11.51 -7.64
CA ARG A 140 17.45 12.39 -7.34
C ARG A 140 18.30 11.77 -6.24
N ALA A 141 19.52 11.45 -6.58
CA ALA A 141 20.55 10.97 -5.66
C ALA A 141 21.44 12.12 -5.22
N MET A 142 21.79 12.15 -3.93
CA MET A 142 22.83 13.05 -3.39
C MET A 142 24.03 12.19 -3.06
N THR A 143 25.17 12.53 -3.63
CA THR A 143 26.46 11.88 -3.41
C THR A 143 27.47 12.85 -2.81
N GLY A 144 28.68 12.36 -2.52
CA GLY A 144 29.81 13.22 -2.13
C GLY A 144 30.18 14.24 -3.19
N ASP A 145 30.03 13.88 -4.47
CA ASP A 145 30.40 14.70 -5.63
C ASP A 145 29.25 15.61 -6.12
N GLY A 146 28.08 15.51 -5.51
CA GLY A 146 26.95 16.35 -5.85
C GLY A 146 25.67 15.57 -6.23
N PRO A 147 24.65 16.28 -6.77
CA PRO A 147 23.39 15.67 -7.13
C PRO A 147 23.44 15.00 -8.50
N LEU A 148 22.93 13.79 -8.56
CA LEU A 148 22.67 13.02 -9.78
C LEU A 148 21.16 12.90 -9.98
N THR A 149 20.70 12.88 -11.21
CA THR A 149 19.28 12.70 -11.56
C THR A 149 19.15 11.53 -12.52
N TYR A 150 18.14 10.70 -12.25
CA TYR A 150 17.79 9.54 -13.06
C TYR A 150 16.32 9.58 -13.39
N GLU A 151 15.96 9.06 -14.55
CA GLU A 151 14.57 8.89 -14.98
C GLU A 151 14.36 7.47 -15.52
N GLY A 152 13.11 7.04 -15.50
CA GLY A 152 12.74 5.73 -16.03
C GLY A 152 11.45 5.23 -15.43
N TRP A 153 11.36 3.91 -15.28
CA TRP A 153 10.18 3.24 -14.75
C TRP A 153 10.53 1.94 -14.03
N TYR A 154 9.61 1.51 -13.16
CA TYR A 154 9.54 0.17 -12.60
C TYR A 154 8.25 -0.49 -13.03
N ARG A 155 8.32 -1.76 -13.44
CA ARG A 155 7.15 -2.61 -13.68
C ARG A 155 6.95 -3.54 -12.51
N LEU A 156 5.72 -3.60 -12.04
CA LEU A 156 5.32 -4.37 -10.89
C LEU A 156 4.25 -5.37 -11.28
N GLN A 157 4.28 -6.52 -10.60
CA GLN A 157 3.25 -7.54 -10.65
C GLN A 157 2.78 -7.86 -9.22
N PRO A 158 1.56 -8.40 -9.03
CA PRO A 158 1.13 -8.87 -7.73
C PRO A 158 2.00 -10.06 -7.28
N ARG A 159 2.33 -10.11 -5.99
CA ARG A 159 2.91 -11.31 -5.40
C ARG A 159 1.95 -12.49 -5.56
N ALA A 160 2.50 -13.72 -5.59
CA ALA A 160 1.70 -14.93 -5.76
C ALA A 160 0.63 -15.11 -4.67
N ASP A 161 0.90 -14.63 -3.46
CA ASP A 161 -0.01 -14.65 -2.30
C ASP A 161 -0.94 -13.43 -2.23
N LYS A 162 -0.89 -12.54 -3.23
CA LYS A 162 -1.61 -11.27 -3.29
C LYS A 162 -1.33 -10.31 -2.12
N SER A 163 -0.30 -10.54 -1.32
CA SER A 163 0.05 -9.70 -0.15
C SER A 163 0.52 -8.29 -0.52
N GLY A 164 0.81 -8.04 -1.77
CA GLY A 164 1.27 -6.76 -2.29
C GLY A 164 1.90 -6.89 -3.67
N TRP A 165 2.66 -5.88 -4.05
CA TRP A 165 3.35 -5.80 -5.33
C TRP A 165 4.81 -6.19 -5.18
N GLU A 166 5.39 -6.73 -6.26
CA GLU A 166 6.81 -6.97 -6.41
C GLU A 166 7.31 -6.43 -7.75
N ILE A 167 8.57 -6.00 -7.78
CA ILE A 167 9.19 -5.46 -8.99
C ILE A 167 9.59 -6.62 -9.89
N GLN A 168 9.08 -6.62 -11.11
CA GLN A 168 9.42 -7.58 -12.14
C GLN A 168 10.60 -7.12 -13.00
N SER A 169 10.59 -5.83 -13.38
CA SER A 169 11.61 -5.23 -14.24
C SER A 169 11.69 -3.73 -14.03
N ALA A 170 12.78 -3.13 -14.47
CA ALA A 170 13.00 -1.69 -14.43
C ALA A 170 13.76 -1.24 -15.69
N SER A 171 13.70 0.06 -15.95
CA SER A 171 14.59 0.75 -16.88
C SER A 171 14.87 2.14 -16.33
N ILE A 172 16.08 2.34 -15.83
CA ILE A 172 16.51 3.59 -15.19
C ILE A 172 17.77 4.07 -15.88
N HIS A 173 17.81 5.33 -16.26
CA HIS A 173 18.93 5.93 -16.94
C HIS A 173 19.28 7.31 -16.37
N PRO A 174 20.56 7.73 -16.41
CA PRO A 174 20.96 9.04 -15.94
C PRO A 174 20.47 10.13 -16.89
N VAL A 175 20.05 11.25 -16.30
CA VAL A 175 19.70 12.47 -17.05
C VAL A 175 20.93 13.38 -17.05
N MET A 176 21.52 13.56 -18.21
CA MET A 176 22.59 14.55 -18.40
C MET A 176 21.97 15.95 -18.50
N LYS A 177 22.51 16.89 -17.71
CA LYS A 177 22.18 18.32 -17.78
C LYS A 177 23.25 19.06 -18.54
#